data_d97d61afc227f8fc615d93fd8c45b32e
#
_entry.id   d97d61afc227f8fc615d93fd8c45b32e
#
_cell.length_a   1.000
_cell.length_b   1.000
_cell.length_c   1.000
_cell.angle_alpha   90.00
_cell.angle_beta   90.00
_cell.angle_gamma   90.00
#
_symmetry.space_group_name_H-M   'P 1'
#
loop_
_entity.id
_entity.type
_entity.pdbx_description
1 polymer ?
#
loop_
_entity_poly.entity_id
_entity_poly.type
_entity_poly.pdbx_seq_one_letter_code
_entity_poly.pdbx_strand_id
1 'polypeptide(L)'
;MTTHALAHDSQPPGLPATRKQQDYTEDRRRYWDEFSRESTGWQPLRTFYQKRLAEIYRFLIPPGMRVLELGCSRGDLLAAVKPAYGVGIDLSPAMIAAAKSLYPELHFIEGDAHSIDLGAQFDYIICSDLVNDVWDVETLLKNLARHCSPSTRVLLNTYSRVWELPRRLAEKLGLVKKTLTQNWLMTSDVENLLYLANFELIRVGREILWPVPTPLVGTFFNKFVVKLWPFDLLALTSVLVARPLP
;
A
#
# COMPACT_ATOMS: atom_id res chain seq x y z
N MET A 1 -22.14 -30.24 -8.09
CA MET A 1 -21.74 -29.01 -7.38
C MET A 1 -20.26 -29.20 -6.97
N THR A 2 -19.36 -28.74 -7.79
CA THR A 2 -17.92 -28.93 -7.61
C THR A 2 -17.34 -27.60 -7.18
N THR A 3 -17.07 -27.50 -5.88
CA THR A 3 -16.35 -26.39 -5.26
C THR A 3 -14.88 -26.43 -5.71
N HIS A 4 -14.47 -25.58 -6.63
CA HIS A 4 -13.08 -25.27 -6.87
C HIS A 4 -12.54 -24.45 -5.70
N ALA A 5 -11.97 -25.14 -4.71
CA ALA A 5 -11.09 -24.52 -3.73
C ALA A 5 -9.83 -24.08 -4.49
N LEU A 6 -9.61 -22.78 -4.57
CA LEU A 6 -8.34 -22.18 -4.96
C LEU A 6 -7.33 -22.56 -3.88
N ALA A 7 -6.55 -23.60 -4.12
CA ALA A 7 -5.38 -23.91 -3.32
C ALA A 7 -4.40 -22.75 -3.46
N HIS A 8 -4.29 -21.93 -2.45
CA HIS A 8 -3.18 -21.01 -2.25
C HIS A 8 -1.95 -21.86 -1.96
N ASP A 9 -1.09 -21.99 -2.97
CA ASP A 9 0.22 -22.64 -2.88
C ASP A 9 1.15 -21.70 -2.09
N SER A 10 1.01 -21.71 -0.77
CA SER A 10 1.91 -20.99 0.14
C SER A 10 3.23 -21.74 0.20
N GLN A 11 4.22 -21.26 -0.54
CA GLN A 11 5.56 -21.82 -0.52
C GLN A 11 6.25 -21.61 0.84
N PRO A 12 6.93 -22.63 1.40
CA PRO A 12 7.77 -22.44 2.57
C PRO A 12 8.93 -21.48 2.27
N PRO A 13 9.37 -20.68 3.25
CA PRO A 13 10.46 -19.71 3.06
C PRO A 13 11.74 -20.42 2.62
N GLY A 14 12.30 -20.00 1.46
CA GLY A 14 13.55 -20.51 0.92
C GLY A 14 13.44 -21.30 -0.39
N LEU A 15 12.24 -21.59 -0.90
CA LEU A 15 12.11 -22.16 -2.23
C LEU A 15 12.21 -21.10 -3.34
N PRO A 16 12.83 -21.41 -4.51
CA PRO A 16 12.89 -20.47 -5.61
C PRO A 16 11.48 -20.12 -6.10
N ALA A 17 11.28 -18.82 -6.42
CA ALA A 17 10.01 -18.34 -6.94
C ALA A 17 9.51 -19.17 -8.12
N THR A 18 8.23 -19.53 -8.11
CA THR A 18 7.63 -20.23 -9.25
C THR A 18 7.66 -19.34 -10.49
N ARG A 19 7.64 -19.97 -11.69
CA ARG A 19 7.58 -19.22 -12.94
C ARG A 19 6.41 -18.23 -12.97
N LYS A 20 5.24 -18.62 -12.47
CA LYS A 20 4.07 -17.73 -12.36
C LYS A 20 4.33 -16.51 -11.47
N GLN A 21 5.04 -16.70 -10.37
CA GLN A 21 5.42 -15.61 -9.48
C GLN A 21 6.43 -14.65 -10.14
N GLN A 22 7.41 -15.22 -10.86
CA GLN A 22 8.38 -14.43 -11.62
C GLN A 22 7.70 -13.60 -12.72
N ASP A 23 6.81 -14.22 -13.50
CA ASP A 23 6.04 -13.55 -14.55
C ASP A 23 5.17 -12.43 -13.95
N TYR A 24 4.50 -12.69 -12.81
CA TYR A 24 3.70 -11.70 -12.10
C TYR A 24 4.54 -10.50 -11.64
N THR A 25 5.70 -10.75 -11.03
CA THR A 25 6.60 -9.71 -10.53
C THR A 25 7.15 -8.86 -11.69
N GLU A 26 7.53 -9.51 -12.79
CA GLU A 26 8.05 -8.82 -13.99
C GLU A 26 6.98 -7.96 -14.67
N ASP A 27 5.72 -8.42 -14.73
CA ASP A 27 4.60 -7.63 -15.27
C ASP A 27 4.36 -6.37 -14.42
N ARG A 28 4.47 -6.46 -13.09
CA ARG A 28 4.37 -5.29 -12.20
C ARG A 28 5.53 -4.34 -12.39
N ARG A 29 6.75 -4.85 -12.48
CA ARG A 29 7.95 -4.02 -12.75
C ARG A 29 7.76 -3.20 -14.02
N ARG A 30 7.40 -3.85 -15.13
CA ARG A 30 7.17 -3.16 -16.41
C ARG A 30 6.06 -2.13 -16.32
N TYR A 31 4.94 -2.48 -15.71
CA TYR A 31 3.81 -1.56 -15.54
C TYR A 31 4.23 -0.30 -14.78
N TRP A 32 4.94 -0.45 -13.66
CA TRP A 32 5.34 0.69 -12.84
C TRP A 32 6.48 1.49 -13.48
N ASP A 33 7.37 0.86 -14.26
CA ASP A 33 8.38 1.55 -15.05
C ASP A 33 7.74 2.42 -16.16
N GLU A 34 6.77 1.89 -16.90
CA GLU A 34 6.00 2.66 -17.87
C GLU A 34 5.24 3.79 -17.21
N PHE A 35 4.58 3.49 -16.10
CA PHE A 35 3.83 4.46 -15.33
C PHE A 35 4.72 5.62 -14.85
N SER A 36 5.94 5.35 -14.39
CA SER A 36 6.91 6.38 -13.98
C SER A 36 7.24 7.36 -15.12
N ARG A 37 7.37 6.84 -16.35
CA ARG A 37 7.69 7.65 -17.54
C ARG A 37 6.51 8.50 -18.03
N GLU A 38 5.30 7.95 -17.95
CA GLU A 38 4.08 8.61 -18.41
C GLU A 38 3.48 9.59 -17.40
N SER A 39 3.79 9.46 -16.12
CA SER A 39 3.13 10.19 -15.04
C SER A 39 3.53 11.66 -14.90
N THR A 40 4.14 12.26 -15.91
CA THR A 40 4.43 13.70 -15.96
C THR A 40 3.21 14.56 -16.30
N GLY A 41 2.07 13.94 -16.64
CA GLY A 41 0.83 14.62 -17.00
C GLY A 41 -0.06 14.97 -15.80
N TRP A 42 -1.05 15.85 -16.05
CA TRP A 42 -2.04 16.28 -15.08
C TRP A 42 -2.97 15.11 -14.67
N GLN A 43 -2.88 14.67 -13.41
CA GLN A 43 -3.68 13.56 -12.85
C GLN A 43 -4.39 14.00 -11.55
N PRO A 44 -5.45 14.81 -11.62
CA PRO A 44 -6.04 15.48 -10.46
C PRO A 44 -6.61 14.50 -9.43
N LEU A 45 -7.23 13.39 -9.86
CA LEU A 45 -7.80 12.40 -8.95
C LEU A 45 -6.73 11.69 -8.14
N ARG A 46 -5.64 11.28 -8.80
CA ARG A 46 -4.51 10.63 -8.15
C ARG A 46 -3.81 11.58 -7.18
N THR A 47 -3.55 12.81 -7.61
CA THR A 47 -2.91 13.82 -6.76
C THR A 47 -3.76 14.12 -5.53
N PHE A 48 -5.08 14.19 -5.67
CA PHE A 48 -6.00 14.38 -4.55
C PHE A 48 -5.94 13.20 -3.58
N TYR A 49 -6.01 11.97 -4.09
CA TYR A 49 -5.93 10.74 -3.30
C TYR A 49 -4.62 10.68 -2.51
N GLN A 50 -3.47 10.89 -3.17
CA GLN A 50 -2.15 10.87 -2.53
C GLN A 50 -1.99 11.97 -1.48
N LYS A 51 -2.48 13.19 -1.74
CA LYS A 51 -2.49 14.26 -0.74
C LYS A 51 -3.29 13.85 0.49
N ARG A 52 -4.47 13.23 0.29
CA ARG A 52 -5.29 12.80 1.40
C ARG A 52 -4.63 11.66 2.19
N LEU A 53 -4.00 10.70 1.53
CA LEU A 53 -3.21 9.68 2.20
C LEU A 53 -2.07 10.31 3.02
N ALA A 54 -1.32 11.23 2.44
CA ALA A 54 -0.24 11.92 3.14
C ALA A 54 -0.72 12.67 4.40
N GLU A 55 -1.93 13.27 4.38
CA GLU A 55 -2.54 13.87 5.58
C GLU A 55 -2.83 12.82 6.66
N ILE A 56 -3.39 11.67 6.28
CA ILE A 56 -3.72 10.58 7.19
C ILE A 56 -2.45 10.00 7.82
N TYR A 57 -1.44 9.71 7.00
CA TYR A 57 -0.18 9.13 7.49
C TYR A 57 0.61 10.12 8.36
N ARG A 58 0.62 11.42 8.04
CA ARG A 58 1.19 12.46 8.92
C ARG A 58 0.49 12.57 10.27
N PHE A 59 -0.79 12.28 10.34
CA PHE A 59 -1.51 12.23 11.60
C PHE A 59 -1.16 10.98 12.43
N LEU A 60 -0.85 9.86 11.77
CA LEU A 60 -0.57 8.58 12.41
C LEU A 60 0.92 8.40 12.76
N ILE A 61 1.82 9.04 12.02
CA ILE A 61 3.28 8.91 12.18
C ILE A 61 3.84 10.24 12.66
N PRO A 62 4.36 10.34 13.89
CA PRO A 62 5.05 11.53 14.36
C PRO A 62 6.29 11.83 13.49
N PRO A 63 6.65 13.10 13.26
CA PRO A 63 7.88 13.43 12.57
C PRO A 63 9.11 12.99 13.36
N GLY A 64 10.22 12.78 12.69
CA GLY A 64 11.48 12.41 13.33
C GLY A 64 11.64 10.92 13.66
N MET A 65 10.76 10.06 13.20
CA MET A 65 10.82 8.61 13.39
C MET A 65 11.71 7.93 12.35
N ARG A 66 12.13 6.69 12.64
CA ARG A 66 12.73 5.77 11.66
C ARG A 66 11.60 5.09 10.89
N VAL A 67 11.48 5.37 9.59
CA VAL A 67 10.36 4.91 8.76
C VAL A 67 10.86 4.08 7.58
N LEU A 68 10.28 2.91 7.40
CA LEU A 68 10.41 2.08 6.20
C LEU A 68 9.11 2.17 5.39
N GLU A 69 9.22 2.42 4.09
CA GLU A 69 8.07 2.30 3.17
C GLU A 69 8.35 1.23 2.13
N LEU A 70 7.51 0.18 2.11
CA LEU A 70 7.50 -0.87 1.09
C LEU A 70 6.52 -0.50 -0.02
N GLY A 71 6.96 -0.55 -1.28
CA GLY A 71 6.22 -0.03 -2.43
C GLY A 71 6.20 1.50 -2.44
N CYS A 72 7.35 2.13 -2.20
CA CYS A 72 7.45 3.58 -2.00
C CYS A 72 7.18 4.42 -3.26
N SER A 73 7.10 3.81 -4.46
CA SER A 73 6.93 4.53 -5.70
C SER A 73 7.97 5.67 -5.81
N ARG A 74 7.54 6.92 -6.01
CA ARG A 74 8.42 8.09 -6.11
C ARG A 74 8.86 8.67 -4.77
N GLY A 75 8.51 8.04 -3.63
CA GLY A 75 8.90 8.48 -2.29
C GLY A 75 8.07 9.62 -1.70
N ASP A 76 6.99 10.04 -2.38
CA ASP A 76 6.19 11.20 -1.98
C ASP A 76 5.56 11.02 -0.57
N LEU A 77 5.10 9.81 -0.23
CA LEU A 77 4.49 9.54 1.08
C LEU A 77 5.56 9.45 2.18
N LEU A 78 6.69 8.79 1.91
CA LEU A 78 7.82 8.72 2.83
C LEU A 78 8.34 10.12 3.19
N ALA A 79 8.53 10.98 2.19
CA ALA A 79 8.94 12.37 2.41
C ALA A 79 7.88 13.16 3.19
N ALA A 80 6.60 12.92 2.91
CA ALA A 80 5.51 13.62 3.58
C ALA A 80 5.47 13.40 5.08
N VAL A 81 5.85 12.23 5.60
CA VAL A 81 5.85 11.94 7.06
C VAL A 81 7.08 12.48 7.79
N LYS A 82 8.03 13.09 7.06
CA LYS A 82 9.23 13.75 7.63
C LYS A 82 10.03 12.86 8.59
N PRO A 83 10.53 11.71 8.15
CA PRO A 83 11.30 10.83 9.00
C PRO A 83 12.67 11.45 9.36
N ALA A 84 13.25 11.07 10.52
CA ALA A 84 14.67 11.35 10.80
C ALA A 84 15.57 10.39 10.03
N TYR A 85 15.10 9.17 9.78
CA TYR A 85 15.73 8.18 8.93
C TYR A 85 14.66 7.46 8.13
N GLY A 86 14.64 7.68 6.82
CA GLY A 86 13.65 7.11 5.91
C GLY A 86 14.28 6.19 4.87
N VAL A 87 13.71 4.98 4.75
CA VAL A 87 14.08 4.02 3.71
C VAL A 87 12.85 3.68 2.89
N GLY A 88 12.94 3.83 1.57
CA GLY A 88 11.89 3.46 0.62
C GLY A 88 12.36 2.31 -0.26
N ILE A 89 11.51 1.31 -0.45
CA ILE A 89 11.77 0.16 -1.32
C ILE A 89 10.70 0.07 -2.37
N ASP A 90 11.11 -0.12 -3.62
CA ASP A 90 10.20 -0.35 -4.73
C ASP A 90 10.80 -1.34 -5.73
N LEU A 91 9.95 -2.10 -6.40
CA LEU A 91 10.35 -3.08 -7.40
C LEU A 91 10.82 -2.42 -8.71
N SER A 92 10.33 -1.19 -9.01
CA SER A 92 10.59 -0.44 -10.24
C SER A 92 11.87 0.39 -10.12
N PRO A 93 12.93 0.09 -10.92
CA PRO A 93 14.12 0.92 -10.97
C PRO A 93 13.83 2.35 -11.44
N ALA A 94 12.82 2.56 -12.30
CA ALA A 94 12.44 3.89 -12.76
C ALA A 94 11.79 4.71 -11.63
N MET A 95 10.97 4.09 -10.78
CA MET A 95 10.42 4.74 -9.57
C MET A 95 11.52 5.12 -8.59
N ILE A 96 12.46 4.21 -8.33
CA ILE A 96 13.59 4.46 -7.42
C ILE A 96 14.50 5.58 -7.95
N ALA A 97 14.78 5.62 -9.25
CA ALA A 97 15.56 6.71 -9.84
C ALA A 97 14.85 8.07 -9.67
N ALA A 98 13.54 8.13 -9.88
CA ALA A 98 12.73 9.31 -9.65
C ALA A 98 12.72 9.73 -8.18
N ALA A 99 12.55 8.77 -7.25
CA ALA A 99 12.56 9.02 -5.81
C ALA A 99 13.89 9.61 -5.32
N LYS A 100 15.02 9.03 -5.75
CA LYS A 100 16.37 9.57 -5.44
C LYS A 100 16.60 10.98 -5.94
N SER A 101 16.04 11.32 -7.11
CA SER A 101 16.14 12.65 -7.68
C SER A 101 15.28 13.68 -6.92
N LEU A 102 14.08 13.27 -6.46
CA LEU A 102 13.14 14.16 -5.78
C LEU A 102 13.50 14.37 -4.30
N TYR A 103 14.01 13.35 -3.64
CA TYR A 103 14.26 13.34 -2.19
C TYR A 103 15.65 12.76 -1.88
N PRO A 104 16.74 13.49 -2.23
CA PRO A 104 18.12 13.00 -2.10
C PRO A 104 18.54 12.77 -0.64
N GLU A 105 17.81 13.30 0.33
CA GLU A 105 18.03 13.12 1.77
C GLU A 105 17.51 11.78 2.32
N LEU A 106 16.68 11.06 1.52
CA LEU A 106 16.11 9.77 1.90
C LEU A 106 16.83 8.63 1.18
N HIS A 107 16.73 7.43 1.75
CA HIS A 107 17.37 6.24 1.20
C HIS A 107 16.37 5.43 0.36
N PHE A 108 16.67 5.22 -0.91
CA PHE A 108 15.82 4.44 -1.81
C PHE A 108 16.58 3.25 -2.40
N ILE A 109 15.96 2.07 -2.32
CA ILE A 109 16.56 0.79 -2.69
C ILE A 109 15.60 0.07 -3.63
N GLU A 110 16.12 -0.37 -4.80
CA GLU A 110 15.39 -1.30 -5.66
C GLU A 110 15.34 -2.67 -4.99
N GLY A 111 14.15 -3.26 -4.85
CA GLY A 111 14.02 -4.57 -4.22
C GLY A 111 12.58 -5.08 -4.19
N ASP A 112 12.48 -6.40 -4.02
CA ASP A 112 11.20 -7.08 -3.81
C ASP A 112 10.87 -7.10 -2.31
N ALA A 113 9.72 -6.53 -1.97
CA ALA A 113 9.22 -6.47 -0.60
C ALA A 113 9.03 -7.86 0.06
N HIS A 114 8.89 -8.93 -0.74
CA HIS A 114 8.78 -10.29 -0.22
C HIS A 114 10.10 -10.84 0.34
N SER A 115 11.25 -10.32 -0.08
CA SER A 115 12.56 -10.92 0.23
C SER A 115 13.61 -9.93 0.76
N ILE A 116 13.30 -8.62 0.76
CA ILE A 116 14.26 -7.62 1.22
C ILE A 116 14.65 -7.86 2.69
N ASP A 117 15.94 -7.73 2.97
CA ASP A 117 16.48 -7.73 4.32
C ASP A 117 17.47 -6.55 4.47
N LEU A 118 17.12 -5.63 5.37
CA LEU A 118 17.91 -4.42 5.63
C LEU A 118 18.80 -4.55 6.87
N GLY A 119 18.69 -5.64 7.65
CA GLY A 119 19.40 -5.81 8.91
C GLY A 119 19.10 -4.69 9.93
N ALA A 120 17.96 -4.00 9.80
CA ALA A 120 17.62 -2.83 10.60
C ALA A 120 16.13 -2.87 11.02
N GLN A 121 15.84 -2.26 12.17
CA GLN A 121 14.50 -2.11 12.70
C GLN A 121 14.01 -0.65 12.56
N PHE A 122 12.71 -0.49 12.43
CA PHE A 122 12.04 0.79 12.21
C PHE A 122 10.94 1.02 13.25
N ASP A 123 10.67 2.30 13.56
CA ASP A 123 9.58 2.68 14.44
C ASP A 123 8.23 2.52 13.75
N TYR A 124 8.21 2.85 12.45
CA TYR A 124 7.02 2.73 11.60
C TYR A 124 7.36 2.06 10.27
N ILE A 125 6.47 1.18 9.81
CA ILE A 125 6.55 0.57 8.49
C ILE A 125 5.26 0.87 7.74
N ILE A 126 5.40 1.36 6.51
CA ILE A 126 4.31 1.75 5.63
C ILE A 126 4.21 0.74 4.48
N CYS A 127 2.99 0.23 4.24
CA CYS A 127 2.62 -0.56 3.06
C CYS A 127 1.40 0.10 2.40
N SER A 128 1.62 1.24 1.72
CA SER A 128 0.53 2.01 1.12
C SER A 128 0.12 1.42 -0.23
N ASP A 129 -1.15 0.98 -0.34
CA ASP A 129 -1.75 0.33 -1.52
C ASP A 129 -1.01 -0.94 -2.00
N LEU A 130 0.04 -1.36 -1.29
CA LEU A 130 0.94 -2.44 -1.67
C LEU A 130 0.26 -3.82 -1.60
N VAL A 131 -0.53 -4.08 -0.56
CA VAL A 131 -1.18 -5.39 -0.36
C VAL A 131 -2.14 -5.76 -1.50
N ASN A 132 -2.64 -4.76 -2.24
CA ASN A 132 -3.46 -4.98 -3.42
C ASN A 132 -2.63 -5.41 -4.65
N ASP A 133 -1.31 -5.17 -4.64
CA ASP A 133 -0.45 -5.31 -5.82
C ASP A 133 0.66 -6.36 -5.68
N VAL A 134 0.76 -7.04 -4.54
CA VAL A 134 1.76 -8.10 -4.31
C VAL A 134 1.22 -9.48 -4.64
N TRP A 135 2.12 -10.41 -4.97
CA TRP A 135 1.78 -11.81 -5.25
C TRP A 135 1.28 -12.55 -4.01
N ASP A 136 1.97 -12.40 -2.89
CA ASP A 136 1.73 -13.11 -1.65
C ASP A 136 1.82 -12.16 -0.45
N VAL A 137 0.66 -11.77 0.07
CA VAL A 137 0.55 -10.84 1.19
C VAL A 137 1.07 -11.46 2.49
N GLU A 138 0.89 -12.77 2.69
CA GLU A 138 1.37 -13.44 3.89
C GLU A 138 2.90 -13.45 3.95
N THR A 139 3.56 -13.81 2.84
CA THR A 139 5.01 -13.76 2.73
C THR A 139 5.56 -12.34 2.91
N LEU A 140 4.91 -11.33 2.33
CA LEU A 140 5.24 -9.92 2.55
C LEU A 140 5.22 -9.57 4.04
N LEU A 141 4.13 -9.89 4.76
CA LEU A 141 3.96 -9.56 6.17
C LEU A 141 4.96 -10.33 7.05
N LYS A 142 5.25 -11.60 6.76
CA LYS A 142 6.28 -12.38 7.45
C LYS A 142 7.69 -11.80 7.25
N ASN A 143 8.00 -11.34 6.05
CA ASN A 143 9.29 -10.69 5.78
C ASN A 143 9.40 -9.35 6.51
N LEU A 144 8.34 -8.56 6.52
CA LEU A 144 8.24 -7.29 7.21
C LEU A 144 8.50 -7.43 8.71
N ALA A 145 8.09 -8.54 9.34
CA ALA A 145 8.31 -8.79 10.76
C ALA A 145 9.80 -8.75 11.17
N ARG A 146 10.73 -9.05 10.25
CA ARG A 146 12.18 -8.96 10.50
C ARG A 146 12.67 -7.53 10.77
N HIS A 147 11.94 -6.55 10.28
CA HIS A 147 12.24 -5.12 10.40
C HIS A 147 11.49 -4.45 11.56
N CYS A 148 10.78 -5.25 12.38
CA CYS A 148 10.00 -4.79 13.51
C CYS A 148 10.74 -4.98 14.85
N SER A 149 10.57 -4.02 15.74
CA SER A 149 10.73 -4.15 17.19
C SER A 149 9.35 -4.33 17.85
N PRO A 150 9.26 -4.69 19.14
CA PRO A 150 7.96 -4.76 19.84
C PRO A 150 7.17 -3.44 19.84
N SER A 151 7.86 -2.30 19.70
CA SER A 151 7.26 -0.97 19.63
C SER A 151 6.85 -0.53 18.22
N THR A 152 7.27 -1.25 17.18
CA THR A 152 6.99 -0.89 15.78
C THR A 152 5.48 -0.84 15.51
N ARG A 153 5.08 0.13 14.69
CA ARG A 153 3.73 0.21 14.13
C ARG A 153 3.79 -0.01 12.63
N VAL A 154 2.97 -0.94 12.17
CA VAL A 154 2.79 -1.23 10.74
C VAL A 154 1.50 -0.56 10.28
N LEU A 155 1.63 0.33 9.30
CA LEU A 155 0.51 1.02 8.69
C LEU A 155 0.34 0.51 7.26
N LEU A 156 -0.85 0.04 6.96
CA LEU A 156 -1.18 -0.39 5.60
C LEU A 156 -2.55 0.16 5.21
N ASN A 157 -2.76 0.40 3.94
CA ASN A 157 -4.07 0.73 3.44
C ASN A 157 -4.43 -0.12 2.22
N THR A 158 -5.72 -0.39 2.10
CA THR A 158 -6.30 -1.21 1.05
C THR A 158 -7.49 -0.52 0.42
N TYR A 159 -7.74 -0.78 -0.86
CA TYR A 159 -8.99 -0.39 -1.50
C TYR A 159 -10.15 -1.25 -1.03
N SER A 160 -11.28 -0.61 -0.77
CA SER A 160 -12.51 -1.32 -0.44
C SER A 160 -13.04 -2.08 -1.65
N ARG A 161 -13.40 -3.35 -1.45
CA ARG A 161 -13.99 -4.23 -2.46
C ARG A 161 -15.29 -3.67 -3.07
N VAL A 162 -16.00 -2.81 -2.36
CA VAL A 162 -17.21 -2.14 -2.86
C VAL A 162 -16.92 -1.33 -4.12
N TRP A 163 -15.69 -0.81 -4.27
CA TRP A 163 -15.27 -0.02 -5.42
C TRP A 163 -14.74 -0.84 -6.60
N GLU A 164 -14.68 -2.16 -6.50
CA GLU A 164 -14.23 -3.03 -7.60
C GLU A 164 -15.11 -2.87 -8.86
N LEU A 165 -16.44 -2.99 -8.71
CA LEU A 165 -17.37 -2.86 -9.83
C LEU A 165 -17.41 -1.45 -10.42
N PRO A 166 -17.55 -0.36 -9.64
CA PRO A 166 -17.46 1.01 -10.14
C PRO A 166 -16.18 1.28 -10.91
N ARG A 167 -15.04 0.80 -10.39
CA ARG A 167 -13.74 0.96 -11.04
C ARG A 167 -13.66 0.23 -12.38
N ARG A 168 -14.08 -1.05 -12.42
CA ARG A 168 -14.12 -1.84 -13.67
C ARG A 168 -15.00 -1.18 -14.74
N LEU A 169 -16.11 -0.57 -14.32
CA LEU A 169 -16.96 0.18 -15.22
C LEU A 169 -16.25 1.44 -15.74
N ALA A 170 -15.60 2.20 -14.86
CA ALA A 170 -14.85 3.38 -15.23
C ALA A 170 -13.68 3.06 -16.19
N GLU A 171 -13.00 1.93 -15.99
CA GLU A 171 -11.95 1.42 -16.92
C GLU A 171 -12.54 1.08 -18.30
N LYS A 172 -13.71 0.40 -18.34
CA LYS A 172 -14.38 0.07 -19.61
C LYS A 172 -14.84 1.32 -20.37
N LEU A 173 -15.22 2.37 -19.66
CA LEU A 173 -15.64 3.65 -20.23
C LEU A 173 -14.45 4.57 -20.58
N GLY A 174 -13.20 4.13 -20.31
CA GLY A 174 -12.01 4.96 -20.56
C GLY A 174 -11.84 6.15 -19.62
N LEU A 175 -12.58 6.20 -18.51
CA LEU A 175 -12.53 7.29 -17.52
C LEU A 175 -11.30 7.18 -16.61
N VAL A 176 -10.76 5.98 -16.43
CA VAL A 176 -9.54 5.71 -15.67
C VAL A 176 -8.65 4.74 -16.44
N LYS A 177 -7.33 4.85 -16.24
CA LYS A 177 -6.36 3.94 -16.86
C LYS A 177 -6.57 2.52 -16.34
N LYS A 178 -6.51 1.54 -17.27
CA LYS A 178 -6.57 0.13 -16.91
C LYS A 178 -5.38 -0.23 -16.01
N THR A 179 -5.68 -0.90 -14.91
CA THR A 179 -4.66 -1.41 -13.99
C THR A 179 -4.45 -2.90 -14.14
N LEU A 180 -3.34 -3.39 -13.65
CA LEU A 180 -3.10 -4.82 -13.50
C LEU A 180 -4.12 -5.44 -12.55
N THR A 181 -4.29 -6.76 -12.61
CA THR A 181 -5.14 -7.50 -11.69
C THR A 181 -4.69 -7.26 -10.25
N GLN A 182 -5.60 -6.80 -9.40
CA GLN A 182 -5.34 -6.48 -8.00
C GLN A 182 -5.98 -7.50 -7.07
N ASN A 183 -5.41 -7.64 -5.88
CA ASN A 183 -6.01 -8.39 -4.79
C ASN A 183 -7.11 -7.52 -4.14
N TRP A 184 -8.36 -7.90 -4.30
CA TRP A 184 -9.49 -7.24 -3.65
C TRP A 184 -9.78 -7.88 -2.30
N LEU A 185 -8.97 -7.53 -1.30
CA LEU A 185 -9.07 -8.06 0.05
C LEU A 185 -10.08 -7.26 0.87
N MET A 186 -10.89 -7.97 1.66
CA MET A 186 -11.68 -7.35 2.72
C MET A 186 -10.79 -7.04 3.93
N THR A 187 -11.23 -6.12 4.78
CA THR A 187 -10.50 -5.81 6.02
C THR A 187 -10.29 -7.05 6.90
N SER A 188 -11.29 -7.95 6.96
CA SER A 188 -11.19 -9.23 7.65
C SER A 188 -10.12 -10.17 7.09
N ASP A 189 -9.91 -10.16 5.76
CA ASP A 189 -8.88 -10.99 5.12
C ASP A 189 -7.50 -10.49 5.52
N VAL A 190 -7.31 -9.16 5.51
CA VAL A 190 -6.05 -8.52 5.93
C VAL A 190 -5.79 -8.75 7.41
N GLU A 191 -6.81 -8.68 8.28
CA GLU A 191 -6.70 -8.98 9.70
C GLU A 191 -6.26 -10.41 9.94
N ASN A 192 -6.83 -11.38 9.23
CA ASN A 192 -6.42 -12.79 9.31
C ASN A 192 -4.97 -12.98 8.84
N LEU A 193 -4.55 -12.34 7.75
CA LEU A 193 -3.18 -12.40 7.25
C LEU A 193 -2.18 -11.77 8.22
N LEU A 194 -2.54 -10.66 8.85
CA LEU A 194 -1.76 -10.04 9.93
C LEU A 194 -1.58 -11.02 11.10
N TYR A 195 -2.66 -11.65 11.56
CA TYR A 195 -2.60 -12.63 12.63
C TYR A 195 -1.70 -13.82 12.29
N LEU A 196 -1.79 -14.36 11.07
CA LEU A 196 -0.93 -15.46 10.58
C LEU A 196 0.55 -15.05 10.49
N ALA A 197 0.83 -13.77 10.34
CA ALA A 197 2.17 -13.20 10.33
C ALA A 197 2.65 -12.70 11.71
N ASN A 198 1.96 -13.06 12.80
CA ASN A 198 2.21 -12.64 14.18
C ASN A 198 2.08 -11.13 14.41
N PHE A 199 1.09 -10.51 13.81
CA PHE A 199 0.69 -9.14 14.07
C PHE A 199 -0.70 -9.06 14.68
N GLU A 200 -0.91 -8.07 15.54
CA GLU A 200 -2.19 -7.68 16.10
C GLU A 200 -2.70 -6.41 15.43
N LEU A 201 -3.94 -6.43 14.97
CA LEU A 201 -4.61 -5.25 14.43
C LEU A 201 -5.08 -4.36 15.59
N ILE A 202 -4.55 -3.13 15.66
CA ILE A 202 -4.88 -2.17 16.74
C ILE A 202 -6.05 -1.28 16.33
N ARG A 203 -6.08 -0.85 15.05
CA ARG A 203 -7.04 0.13 14.58
C ARG A 203 -7.35 -0.07 13.11
N VAL A 204 -8.64 0.12 12.76
CA VAL A 204 -9.11 0.29 11.39
C VAL A 204 -9.73 1.67 11.27
N GLY A 205 -9.25 2.46 10.30
CA GLY A 205 -9.85 3.72 9.90
C GLY A 205 -10.41 3.59 8.50
N ARG A 206 -11.68 3.98 8.31
CA ARG A 206 -12.29 4.10 6.97
C ARG A 206 -12.15 5.52 6.49
N GLU A 207 -11.53 5.70 5.33
CA GLU A 207 -11.10 7.00 4.83
C GLU A 207 -11.49 7.17 3.36
N ILE A 208 -11.62 8.42 2.91
CA ILE A 208 -11.88 8.80 1.52
C ILE A 208 -13.19 8.24 0.98
N LEU A 209 -14.31 8.88 1.33
CA LEU A 209 -15.61 8.60 0.76
C LEU A 209 -15.81 9.30 -0.60
N TRP A 210 -15.22 10.50 -0.74
CA TRP A 210 -15.34 11.34 -1.93
C TRP A 210 -13.97 11.51 -2.59
N PRO A 211 -13.64 10.70 -3.62
CA PRO A 211 -12.30 10.70 -4.23
C PRO A 211 -12.09 11.79 -5.30
N VAL A 212 -13.04 12.75 -5.43
CA VAL A 212 -13.00 13.80 -6.44
C VAL A 212 -12.51 15.11 -5.81
N PRO A 213 -11.61 15.87 -6.47
CA PRO A 213 -11.06 17.12 -5.95
C PRO A 213 -12.10 18.26 -6.06
N THR A 214 -13.13 18.22 -5.25
CA THR A 214 -14.15 19.27 -5.14
C THR A 214 -13.92 20.06 -3.86
N PRO A 215 -13.57 21.36 -3.97
CA PRO A 215 -13.36 22.22 -2.79
C PRO A 215 -14.59 22.17 -1.84
N LEU A 216 -14.35 22.18 -0.54
CA LEU A 216 -15.35 22.10 0.53
C LEU A 216 -16.15 20.78 0.57
N VAL A 217 -16.75 20.34 -0.54
CA VAL A 217 -17.54 19.10 -0.61
C VAL A 217 -16.69 17.89 -0.28
N GLY A 218 -15.55 17.71 -0.98
CA GLY A 218 -14.64 16.60 -0.71
C GLY A 218 -14.12 16.61 0.73
N THR A 219 -13.78 17.78 1.26
CA THR A 219 -13.34 17.92 2.64
C THR A 219 -14.44 17.55 3.63
N PHE A 220 -15.67 18.00 3.42
CA PHE A 220 -16.82 17.68 4.27
C PHE A 220 -17.10 16.18 4.27
N PHE A 221 -17.22 15.55 3.10
CA PHE A 221 -17.48 14.11 3.00
C PHE A 221 -16.34 13.27 3.59
N ASN A 222 -15.07 13.59 3.30
CA ASN A 222 -13.92 12.81 3.75
C ASN A 222 -13.53 13.07 5.22
N LYS A 223 -14.01 14.15 5.84
CA LYS A 223 -13.70 14.45 7.24
C LYS A 223 -14.84 14.07 8.19
N PHE A 224 -16.07 14.25 7.76
CA PHE A 224 -17.26 14.08 8.61
C PHE A 224 -18.13 12.89 8.17
N VAL A 225 -18.63 12.88 6.93
CA VAL A 225 -19.62 11.90 6.47
C VAL A 225 -19.05 10.48 6.45
N VAL A 226 -17.78 10.31 6.06
CA VAL A 226 -17.09 9.00 6.06
C VAL A 226 -17.01 8.34 7.45
N LYS A 227 -17.21 9.08 8.53
CA LYS A 227 -17.21 8.56 9.90
C LYS A 227 -18.59 8.16 10.41
N LEU A 228 -19.65 8.38 9.61
CA LEU A 228 -21.03 8.10 9.98
C LEU A 228 -21.49 6.78 9.34
N TRP A 229 -22.12 5.92 10.14
CA TRP A 229 -22.80 4.75 9.63
C TRP A 229 -24.08 5.17 8.84
N PRO A 230 -24.40 4.60 7.65
CA PRO A 230 -23.68 3.52 6.94
C PRO A 230 -22.65 4.01 5.90
N PHE A 231 -22.36 5.30 5.84
CA PHE A 231 -21.47 5.89 4.82
C PHE A 231 -20.03 5.41 4.91
N ASP A 232 -19.57 5.04 6.10
CA ASP A 232 -18.26 4.46 6.34
C ASP A 232 -18.03 3.16 5.55
N LEU A 233 -19.09 2.39 5.28
CA LEU A 233 -19.05 1.17 4.45
C LEU A 233 -18.73 1.46 2.98
N LEU A 234 -18.99 2.69 2.52
CA LEU A 234 -18.74 3.15 1.16
C LEU A 234 -17.37 3.82 1.01
N ALA A 235 -16.57 3.88 2.07
CA ALA A 235 -15.23 4.45 1.99
C ALA A 235 -14.38 3.72 0.93
N LEU A 236 -13.64 4.48 0.14
CA LEU A 236 -12.74 3.95 -0.90
C LEU A 236 -11.57 3.18 -0.30
N THR A 237 -11.07 3.65 0.84
CA THR A 237 -9.84 3.14 1.44
C THR A 237 -10.04 2.85 2.93
N SER A 238 -9.53 1.69 3.36
CA SER A 238 -9.36 1.35 4.77
C SER A 238 -7.89 1.46 5.15
N VAL A 239 -7.59 2.20 6.21
CA VAL A 239 -6.25 2.32 6.80
C VAL A 239 -6.20 1.47 8.06
N LEU A 240 -5.27 0.54 8.11
CA LEU A 240 -5.08 -0.39 9.20
C LEU A 240 -3.76 -0.06 9.92
N VAL A 241 -3.80 -0.11 11.24
CA VAL A 241 -2.62 0.02 12.10
C VAL A 241 -2.46 -1.28 12.87
N ALA A 242 -1.31 -1.91 12.73
CA ALA A 242 -0.98 -3.16 13.40
C ALA A 242 0.33 -3.03 14.20
N ARG A 243 0.57 -3.99 15.08
CA ARG A 243 1.84 -4.15 15.81
C ARG A 243 2.25 -5.62 15.84
N PRO A 244 3.53 -5.94 16.00
CA PRO A 244 3.96 -7.30 16.31
C PRO A 244 3.26 -7.80 17.58
N LEU A 245 2.88 -9.07 17.60
CA LEU A 245 2.49 -9.76 18.84
C LEU A 245 3.71 -9.87 19.76
N PRO A 246 3.52 -9.74 21.09
CA PRO A 246 4.60 -9.84 22.07
C PRO A 246 5.21 -11.24 22.12
#